data_15fff944ebacb06130e07f97134e6006
#
_entry.id   15fff944ebacb06130e07f97134e6006
#
_cell.length_a   1.000
_cell.length_b   1.000
_cell.length_c   1.000
_cell.angle_alpha   90.00
_cell.angle_beta   90.00
_cell.angle_gamma   90.00
#
_symmetry.space_group_name_H-M   'P 1'
#
loop_
_entity.id
_entity.type
_entity.pdbx_description
1 polymer ?
#
loop_
_entity_poly.entity_id
_entity_poly.type
_entity_poly.pdbx_seq_one_letter_code
_entity_poly.pdbx_strand_id
1 'polypeptide(L)'
;MERLQVTERHTFFMKYYLAPMEGLTTYNFRTNWNRCYGGMDKYFTPFISNRHMNSRERNDVLPEHNVGMYTVPQILTNKAEEFLSLAEQLAGYGYHEVNLNLGCPSGTVVARNRGAGFLGTPRELEDFLDEVFEKCPLEISIKTRIGMDYMDEWAPLLKIYQKFPMKELIIHPRLQKEGYKGTPHLEAFAEAVEALQCPLCYNGDITSPESLTQILTKLPSIDTVMIGRGILQNPGLLQELKAASTESVALPSCEERLAVLKEF
;
A
#
# COMPACT_ATOMS: atom_id res chain seq x y z
N MET A 1 -12.58 0.52 -46.23
CA MET A 1 -13.22 -0.19 -45.09
C MET A 1 -12.09 -0.83 -44.28
N GLU A 2 -11.49 -0.05 -43.42
CA GLU A 2 -10.48 -0.54 -42.47
C GLU A 2 -11.20 -1.12 -41.26
N ARG A 3 -11.02 -2.42 -41.05
CA ARG A 3 -11.45 -3.09 -39.86
C ARG A 3 -10.51 -2.64 -38.71
N LEU A 4 -11.02 -1.83 -37.83
CA LEU A 4 -10.40 -1.61 -36.50
C LEU A 4 -10.19 -2.96 -35.84
N GLN A 5 -8.94 -3.36 -35.69
CA GLN A 5 -8.56 -4.49 -34.83
C GLN A 5 -8.97 -4.16 -33.41
N VAL A 6 -9.95 -4.89 -32.92
CA VAL A 6 -10.28 -4.93 -31.50
C VAL A 6 -9.08 -5.59 -30.81
N THR A 7 -8.24 -4.80 -30.18
CA THR A 7 -7.20 -5.27 -29.30
C THR A 7 -7.86 -6.09 -28.21
N GLU A 8 -7.46 -7.37 -28.11
CA GLU A 8 -7.87 -8.27 -27.02
C GLU A 8 -7.66 -7.55 -25.68
N ARG A 9 -8.76 -7.19 -25.02
CA ARG A 9 -8.72 -6.72 -23.64
C ARG A 9 -8.28 -7.91 -22.81
N HIS A 10 -7.01 -7.93 -22.41
CA HIS A 10 -6.57 -8.77 -21.33
C HIS A 10 -7.38 -8.36 -20.11
N THR A 11 -8.27 -9.23 -19.68
CA THR A 11 -9.03 -9.07 -18.44
C THR A 11 -8.05 -9.33 -17.30
N PHE A 12 -7.24 -8.33 -16.97
CA PHE A 12 -6.43 -8.37 -15.75
C PHE A 12 -7.40 -8.35 -14.58
N PHE A 13 -7.35 -9.37 -13.73
CA PHE A 13 -8.04 -9.34 -12.44
C PHE A 13 -7.33 -8.32 -11.57
N MET A 14 -7.92 -7.12 -11.47
CA MET A 14 -7.41 -6.04 -10.63
C MET A 14 -7.40 -6.48 -9.17
N LYS A 15 -6.25 -6.33 -8.51
CA LYS A 15 -6.10 -6.54 -7.07
C LYS A 15 -6.30 -5.23 -6.32
N TYR A 16 -6.97 -5.32 -5.19
CA TYR A 16 -7.31 -4.17 -4.35
C TYR A 16 -6.78 -4.36 -2.94
N TYR A 17 -6.02 -3.39 -2.45
CA TYR A 17 -5.44 -3.40 -1.11
C TYR A 17 -6.01 -2.28 -0.25
N LEU A 18 -6.23 -2.56 1.04
CA LEU A 18 -6.53 -1.52 2.02
C LEU A 18 -5.23 -0.92 2.56
N ALA A 19 -5.06 0.39 2.39
CA ALA A 19 -3.87 1.10 2.82
C ALA A 19 -3.72 1.16 4.35
N PRO A 20 -2.49 1.11 4.88
CA PRO A 20 -2.21 1.41 6.28
C PRO A 20 -2.46 2.90 6.55
N MET A 21 -3.29 3.20 7.54
CA MET A 21 -3.54 4.58 8.00
C MET A 21 -3.50 4.61 9.52
N GLU A 22 -2.49 5.33 10.06
CA GLU A 22 -2.25 5.43 11.50
C GLU A 22 -3.47 5.94 12.24
N GLY A 23 -3.87 5.22 13.30
CA GLY A 23 -5.02 5.53 14.12
C GLY A 23 -6.39 5.27 13.48
N LEU A 24 -6.44 4.90 12.21
CA LEU A 24 -7.70 4.71 11.45
C LEU A 24 -7.93 3.26 11.06
N THR A 25 -7.02 2.63 10.30
CA THR A 25 -7.18 1.25 9.85
C THR A 25 -6.67 0.22 10.87
N THR A 26 -7.07 0.42 12.14
CA THR A 26 -6.83 -0.51 13.24
C THR A 26 -7.55 -1.85 12.99
N TYR A 27 -7.25 -2.87 13.80
CA TYR A 27 -7.90 -4.18 13.64
C TYR A 27 -9.43 -4.07 13.69
N ASN A 28 -9.98 -3.22 14.57
CA ASN A 28 -11.42 -3.00 14.67
C ASN A 28 -12.01 -2.52 13.34
N PHE A 29 -11.37 -1.53 12.71
CA PHE A 29 -11.80 -1.05 11.39
C PHE A 29 -11.70 -2.16 10.35
N ARG A 30 -10.54 -2.82 10.23
CA ARG A 30 -10.30 -3.85 9.22
C ARG A 30 -11.29 -5.00 9.34
N THR A 31 -11.49 -5.52 10.56
CA THR A 31 -12.40 -6.64 10.83
C THR A 31 -13.85 -6.29 10.50
N ASN A 32 -14.33 -5.12 10.96
CA ASN A 32 -15.69 -4.69 10.67
C ASN A 32 -15.88 -4.39 9.19
N TRP A 33 -14.92 -3.69 8.56
CA TRP A 33 -14.99 -3.41 7.14
C TRP A 33 -14.98 -4.70 6.31
N ASN A 34 -14.11 -5.66 6.63
CA ASN A 34 -14.09 -6.96 5.96
C ASN A 34 -15.39 -7.73 6.13
N ARG A 35 -15.99 -7.69 7.31
CA ARG A 35 -17.28 -8.34 7.59
C ARG A 35 -18.43 -7.74 6.76
N CYS A 36 -18.47 -6.40 6.65
CA CYS A 36 -19.57 -5.69 6.01
C CYS A 36 -19.42 -5.58 4.49
N TYR A 37 -18.21 -5.39 4.00
CA TYR A 37 -17.91 -5.14 2.60
C TYR A 37 -17.06 -6.26 1.98
N GLY A 38 -15.96 -6.61 2.59
CA GLY A 38 -15.06 -7.68 2.17
C GLY A 38 -14.39 -7.47 0.81
N GLY A 39 -13.61 -8.46 0.40
CA GLY A 39 -13.11 -8.56 -0.98
C GLY A 39 -11.86 -7.77 -1.32
N MET A 40 -11.15 -7.21 -0.33
CA MET A 40 -9.75 -6.78 -0.52
C MET A 40 -8.83 -7.99 -0.62
N ASP A 41 -7.82 -7.91 -1.48
CA ASP A 41 -6.81 -8.96 -1.63
C ASP A 41 -5.75 -8.90 -0.52
N LYS A 42 -5.42 -7.69 -0.03
CA LYS A 42 -4.54 -7.48 1.14
C LYS A 42 -5.04 -6.35 2.04
N TYR A 43 -4.78 -6.51 3.32
CA TYR A 43 -4.99 -5.50 4.36
C TYR A 43 -3.65 -5.17 5.01
N PHE A 44 -3.37 -3.88 5.20
CA PHE A 44 -2.14 -3.46 5.88
C PHE A 44 -2.47 -2.87 7.25
N THR A 45 -1.69 -3.25 8.27
CA THR A 45 -1.87 -2.69 9.61
C THR A 45 -1.37 -1.26 9.68
N PRO A 46 -1.86 -0.42 10.61
CA PRO A 46 -1.11 0.75 11.04
C PRO A 46 0.32 0.32 11.38
N PHE A 47 1.27 1.26 11.25
CA PHE A 47 2.67 0.88 11.44
C PHE A 47 3.02 0.60 12.91
N ILE A 48 3.90 -0.38 13.10
CA ILE A 48 4.59 -0.67 14.35
C ILE A 48 5.87 0.17 14.37
N SER A 49 6.06 0.98 15.39
CA SER A 49 7.20 1.90 15.49
C SER A 49 8.14 1.66 16.66
N ASN A 50 7.80 0.70 17.52
CA ASN A 50 8.55 0.38 18.72
C ASN A 50 9.05 -1.06 18.68
N ARG A 51 10.31 -1.28 19.06
CA ARG A 51 10.91 -2.63 19.17
C ARG A 51 10.07 -3.58 20.03
N HIS A 52 9.43 -3.04 21.09
CA HIS A 52 8.44 -3.75 21.88
C HIS A 52 7.07 -3.15 21.57
N MET A 53 6.24 -3.92 20.88
CA MET A 53 4.88 -3.50 20.52
C MET A 53 4.10 -3.10 21.78
N ASN A 54 3.53 -1.90 21.75
CA ASN A 54 2.55 -1.49 22.75
C ASN A 54 1.23 -2.27 22.58
N SER A 55 0.28 -2.12 23.49
CA SER A 55 -0.98 -2.88 23.47
C SER A 55 -1.78 -2.66 22.18
N ARG A 56 -1.78 -1.43 21.62
CA ARG A 56 -2.48 -1.12 20.36
C ARG A 56 -1.81 -1.81 19.18
N GLU A 57 -0.49 -1.63 19.03
CA GLU A 57 0.28 -2.25 17.96
C GLU A 57 0.15 -3.78 18.00
N ARG A 58 0.18 -4.37 19.19
CA ARG A 58 -0.02 -5.81 19.39
C ARG A 58 -1.42 -6.25 18.94
N ASN A 59 -2.48 -5.54 19.36
CA ASN A 59 -3.84 -5.87 18.98
C ASN A 59 -4.05 -5.80 17.47
N ASP A 60 -3.35 -4.89 16.78
CA ASP A 60 -3.44 -4.77 15.33
C ASP A 60 -2.87 -5.98 14.57
N VAL A 61 -1.98 -6.77 15.22
CA VAL A 61 -1.30 -7.91 14.59
C VAL A 61 -1.59 -9.26 15.23
N LEU A 62 -2.43 -9.34 16.27
CA LEU A 62 -2.85 -10.64 16.80
C LEU A 62 -3.60 -11.45 15.73
N PRO A 63 -3.24 -12.74 15.52
CA PRO A 63 -3.88 -13.57 14.50
C PRO A 63 -5.40 -13.64 14.63
N GLU A 64 -5.93 -13.73 15.86
CA GLU A 64 -7.37 -13.78 16.12
C GLU A 64 -8.12 -12.52 15.70
N HIS A 65 -7.43 -11.36 15.61
CA HIS A 65 -7.99 -10.11 15.14
C HIS A 65 -7.93 -9.96 13.60
N ASN A 66 -7.31 -10.89 12.90
CA ASN A 66 -7.06 -10.83 11.46
C ASN A 66 -7.59 -12.06 10.72
N VAL A 67 -8.48 -12.82 11.35
CA VAL A 67 -9.08 -14.04 10.76
C VAL A 67 -9.83 -13.72 9.47
N GLY A 68 -9.59 -14.52 8.42
CA GLY A 68 -10.25 -14.35 7.12
C GLY A 68 -9.72 -13.18 6.27
N MET A 69 -8.63 -12.53 6.68
CA MET A 69 -7.98 -11.45 5.95
C MET A 69 -6.51 -11.81 5.66
N TYR A 70 -6.03 -11.55 4.44
CA TYR A 70 -4.59 -11.54 4.19
C TYR A 70 -4.02 -10.21 4.72
N THR A 71 -3.61 -10.21 5.99
CA THR A 71 -3.11 -9.02 6.66
C THR A 71 -1.59 -9.00 6.65
N VAL A 72 -1.02 -7.87 6.25
CA VAL A 72 0.42 -7.60 6.22
C VAL A 72 0.76 -6.58 7.29
N PRO A 73 1.53 -6.94 8.33
CA PRO A 73 2.02 -5.99 9.31
C PRO A 73 2.98 -4.97 8.67
N GLN A 74 2.84 -3.69 9.04
CA GLN A 74 3.74 -2.65 8.57
C GLN A 74 4.67 -2.18 9.69
N ILE A 75 5.98 -2.07 9.39
CA ILE A 75 7.02 -1.60 10.32
C ILE A 75 7.53 -0.23 9.88
N LEU A 76 7.71 0.68 10.85
CA LEU A 76 8.26 2.02 10.68
C LEU A 76 9.52 2.17 11.50
N THR A 77 10.66 1.95 10.90
CA THR A 77 11.98 2.16 11.53
C THR A 77 13.04 2.47 10.49
N ASN A 78 14.16 3.01 10.91
CA ASN A 78 15.39 3.19 10.14
C ASN A 78 16.58 2.42 10.75
N LYS A 79 16.30 1.44 11.61
CA LYS A 79 17.29 0.57 12.25
C LYS A 79 17.03 -0.88 11.91
N ALA A 80 17.99 -1.54 11.28
CA ALA A 80 17.87 -2.93 10.86
C ALA A 80 17.60 -3.88 12.03
N GLU A 81 18.29 -3.69 13.17
CA GLU A 81 18.05 -4.49 14.38
C GLU A 81 16.59 -4.42 14.89
N GLU A 82 15.99 -3.20 14.87
CA GLU A 82 14.58 -3.02 15.28
C GLU A 82 13.64 -3.73 14.31
N PHE A 83 13.90 -3.60 12.99
CA PHE A 83 13.11 -4.25 11.94
C PHE A 83 13.15 -5.78 12.08
N LEU A 84 14.34 -6.34 12.17
CA LEU A 84 14.57 -7.79 12.27
C LEU A 84 13.94 -8.38 13.53
N SER A 85 14.09 -7.71 14.68
CA SER A 85 13.46 -8.14 15.94
C SER A 85 11.93 -8.15 15.85
N LEU A 86 11.33 -7.17 15.17
CA LEU A 86 9.87 -7.15 14.93
C LEU A 86 9.46 -8.22 13.93
N ALA A 87 10.22 -8.42 12.86
CA ALA A 87 9.96 -9.46 11.88
C ALA A 87 9.96 -10.86 12.49
N GLU A 88 10.90 -11.15 13.40
CA GLU A 88 10.93 -12.42 14.15
C GLU A 88 9.68 -12.60 15.02
N GLN A 89 9.24 -11.55 15.74
CA GLN A 89 8.03 -11.61 16.54
C GLN A 89 6.80 -11.86 15.66
N LEU A 90 6.71 -11.21 14.49
CA LEU A 90 5.62 -11.38 13.54
C LEU A 90 5.64 -12.76 12.86
N ALA A 91 6.81 -13.30 12.57
CA ALA A 91 6.97 -14.69 12.12
C ALA A 91 6.42 -15.68 13.18
N GLY A 92 6.67 -15.41 14.47
CA GLY A 92 6.10 -16.18 15.58
C GLY A 92 4.57 -16.13 15.67
N TYR A 93 3.92 -15.09 15.13
CA TYR A 93 2.46 -15.01 14.98
C TYR A 93 1.93 -15.69 13.69
N GLY A 94 2.83 -16.24 12.86
CA GLY A 94 2.46 -16.92 11.60
C GLY A 94 2.33 -16.02 10.38
N TYR A 95 2.82 -14.79 10.45
CA TYR A 95 2.93 -13.95 9.26
C TYR A 95 4.04 -14.46 8.33
N HIS A 96 3.83 -14.29 7.02
CA HIS A 96 4.80 -14.66 5.97
C HIS A 96 5.37 -13.45 5.23
N GLU A 97 4.73 -12.31 5.38
CA GLU A 97 5.12 -11.04 4.74
C GLU A 97 5.11 -9.92 5.78
N VAL A 98 6.04 -8.99 5.65
CA VAL A 98 6.11 -7.74 6.42
C VAL A 98 6.33 -6.58 5.46
N ASN A 99 5.75 -5.43 5.77
CA ASN A 99 5.87 -4.23 4.95
C ASN A 99 6.71 -3.16 5.62
N LEU A 100 7.71 -2.62 4.92
CA LEU A 100 8.50 -1.47 5.38
C LEU A 100 7.82 -0.16 4.97
N ASN A 101 7.62 0.75 5.94
CA ASN A 101 7.09 2.08 5.68
C ASN A 101 8.22 3.08 5.33
N LEU A 102 8.28 3.50 4.07
CA LEU A 102 9.12 4.58 3.55
C LEU A 102 8.28 5.75 2.99
N GLY A 103 7.00 5.86 3.42
CA GLY A 103 6.07 6.82 2.82
C GLY A 103 5.36 7.75 3.80
N CYS A 104 5.44 7.54 5.12
CA CYS A 104 4.77 8.38 6.09
C CYS A 104 5.34 9.81 6.06
N PRO A 105 4.54 10.84 5.71
CA PRO A 105 5.04 12.22 5.57
C PRO A 105 4.93 13.03 6.88
N SER A 106 4.50 12.42 7.98
CA SER A 106 4.31 13.11 9.27
C SER A 106 5.61 13.75 9.75
N GLY A 107 5.56 15.04 10.13
CA GLY A 107 6.75 15.76 10.58
C GLY A 107 7.48 15.11 11.75
N THR A 108 6.75 14.48 12.69
CA THR A 108 7.34 13.76 13.82
C THR A 108 8.07 12.47 13.41
N VAL A 109 7.65 11.85 12.32
CA VAL A 109 8.28 10.66 11.74
C VAL A 109 9.52 11.07 10.92
N VAL A 110 9.36 12.07 10.06
CA VAL A 110 10.42 12.61 9.19
C VAL A 110 11.57 13.17 10.01
N ALA A 111 11.28 13.92 11.09
CA ALA A 111 12.30 14.47 11.99
C ALA A 111 13.19 13.41 12.67
N ARG A 112 12.75 12.16 12.67
CA ARG A 112 13.51 11.00 13.18
C ARG A 112 14.16 10.17 12.07
N ASN A 113 14.23 10.70 10.87
CA ASN A 113 14.73 10.00 9.67
C ASN A 113 13.99 8.66 9.41
N ARG A 114 12.67 8.60 9.66
CA ARG A 114 11.81 7.42 9.45
C ARG A 114 10.73 7.72 8.42
N GLY A 115 10.08 6.68 7.90
CA GLY A 115 9.05 6.83 6.87
C GLY A 115 9.60 7.52 5.64
N ALA A 116 8.91 8.55 5.12
CA ALA A 116 9.41 9.30 3.99
C ALA A 116 10.75 10.00 4.27
N GLY A 117 11.04 10.37 5.54
CA GLY A 117 12.31 10.98 5.93
C GLY A 117 13.54 10.14 5.59
N PHE A 118 13.40 8.81 5.61
CA PHE A 118 14.50 7.90 5.30
C PHE A 118 14.92 7.96 3.82
N LEU A 119 14.03 8.42 2.92
CA LEU A 119 14.35 8.64 1.52
C LEU A 119 15.40 9.74 1.30
N GLY A 120 15.53 10.66 2.27
CA GLY A 120 16.54 11.74 2.24
C GLY A 120 17.97 11.29 2.53
N THR A 121 18.17 10.05 2.97
CA THR A 121 19.50 9.47 3.24
C THR A 121 19.71 8.15 2.45
N PRO A 122 19.85 8.23 1.10
CA PRO A 122 19.85 7.04 0.24
C PRO A 122 20.93 5.99 0.58
N ARG A 123 22.11 6.41 1.04
CA ARG A 123 23.17 5.48 1.44
C ARG A 123 22.81 4.70 2.70
N GLU A 124 22.31 5.40 3.73
CA GLU A 124 21.85 4.74 4.96
C GLU A 124 20.66 3.81 4.68
N LEU A 125 19.77 4.20 3.75
CA LEU A 125 18.67 3.37 3.31
C LEU A 125 19.16 2.09 2.62
N GLU A 126 20.17 2.20 1.73
CA GLU A 126 20.75 1.06 1.05
C GLU A 126 21.41 0.09 2.04
N ASP A 127 22.26 0.60 2.95
CA ASP A 127 22.91 -0.21 3.99
C ASP A 127 21.87 -0.92 4.88
N PHE A 128 20.78 -0.22 5.23
CA PHE A 128 19.67 -0.80 5.97
C PHE A 128 18.97 -1.94 5.18
N LEU A 129 18.70 -1.70 3.89
CA LEU A 129 18.05 -2.70 3.03
C LEU A 129 18.95 -3.92 2.82
N ASP A 130 20.26 -3.74 2.63
CA ASP A 130 21.22 -4.85 2.54
C ASP A 130 21.09 -5.77 3.76
N GLU A 131 21.12 -5.20 4.98
CA GLU A 131 21.04 -6.00 6.19
C GLU A 131 19.68 -6.68 6.38
N VAL A 132 18.56 -5.98 6.14
CA VAL A 132 17.24 -6.57 6.39
C VAL A 132 16.87 -7.62 5.34
N PHE A 133 17.27 -7.44 4.06
CA PHE A 133 17.02 -8.45 3.04
C PHE A 133 17.90 -9.69 3.20
N GLU A 134 19.10 -9.55 3.78
CA GLU A 134 19.97 -10.69 4.09
C GLU A 134 19.43 -11.55 5.24
N LYS A 135 18.83 -10.92 6.29
CA LYS A 135 18.57 -11.58 7.58
C LYS A 135 17.10 -11.78 7.92
N CYS A 136 16.18 -11.12 7.23
CA CYS A 136 14.76 -11.19 7.57
C CYS A 136 14.17 -12.58 7.30
N PRO A 137 13.44 -13.19 8.26
CA PRO A 137 12.82 -14.50 8.06
C PRO A 137 11.53 -14.44 7.22
N LEU A 138 11.03 -13.23 6.90
CA LEU A 138 9.79 -12.98 6.18
C LEU A 138 10.06 -12.35 4.81
N GLU A 139 9.12 -12.52 3.88
CA GLU A 139 9.11 -11.75 2.63
C GLU A 139 8.90 -10.25 2.94
N ILE A 140 9.67 -9.39 2.29
CA ILE A 140 9.62 -7.94 2.52
C ILE A 140 8.94 -7.26 1.34
N SER A 141 7.83 -6.56 1.60
CA SER A 141 7.28 -5.55 0.72
C SER A 141 7.61 -4.15 1.24
N ILE A 142 7.62 -3.16 0.35
CA ILE A 142 7.94 -1.77 0.72
C ILE A 142 6.81 -0.86 0.29
N LYS A 143 6.41 0.08 1.16
CA LYS A 143 5.50 1.17 0.79
C LYS A 143 6.25 2.48 0.85
N THR A 144 6.41 3.13 -0.32
CA THR A 144 7.26 4.31 -0.50
C THR A 144 6.53 5.51 -1.10
N ARG A 145 7.19 6.66 -1.03
CA ARG A 145 7.02 7.84 -1.88
C ARG A 145 8.19 7.95 -2.86
N ILE A 146 8.16 8.97 -3.74
CA ILE A 146 9.15 9.15 -4.80
C ILE A 146 10.33 10.07 -4.42
N GLY A 147 10.40 10.51 -3.18
CA GLY A 147 11.46 11.39 -2.65
C GLY A 147 10.92 12.33 -1.58
N MET A 148 11.79 13.26 -1.16
CA MET A 148 11.52 14.28 -0.15
C MET A 148 11.05 15.59 -0.77
N ASP A 149 11.94 16.24 -1.52
CA ASP A 149 11.76 17.62 -1.97
C ASP A 149 11.79 17.80 -3.49
N TYR A 150 12.51 16.92 -4.22
CA TYR A 150 12.76 17.07 -5.64
C TYR A 150 12.51 15.79 -6.43
N MET A 151 12.03 15.94 -7.67
CA MET A 151 11.72 14.80 -8.55
C MET A 151 12.95 13.99 -8.97
N ASP A 152 14.11 14.62 -9.03
CA ASP A 152 15.39 13.97 -9.36
C ASP A 152 15.91 13.01 -8.28
N GLU A 153 15.31 13.03 -7.08
CA GLU A 153 15.58 12.05 -6.02
C GLU A 153 15.03 10.64 -6.37
N TRP A 154 14.06 10.56 -7.29
CA TRP A 154 13.42 9.29 -7.62
C TRP A 154 14.35 8.31 -8.34
N ALA A 155 15.08 8.76 -9.35
CA ALA A 155 15.97 7.89 -10.12
C ALA A 155 17.07 7.21 -9.26
N PRO A 156 17.74 7.89 -8.31
CA PRO A 156 18.62 7.24 -7.33
C PRO A 156 17.90 6.18 -6.47
N LEU A 157 16.67 6.46 -6.00
CA LEU A 157 15.91 5.52 -5.19
C LEU A 157 15.53 4.26 -5.99
N LEU A 158 15.13 4.41 -7.26
CA LEU A 158 14.87 3.27 -8.15
C LEU A 158 16.10 2.35 -8.29
N LYS A 159 17.30 2.94 -8.42
CA LYS A 159 18.56 2.17 -8.49
C LYS A 159 18.84 1.37 -7.22
N ILE A 160 18.45 1.88 -6.07
CA ILE A 160 18.53 1.16 -4.81
C ILE A 160 17.53 0.01 -4.82
N TYR A 161 16.26 0.27 -5.12
CA TYR A 161 15.21 -0.75 -5.12
C TYR A 161 15.48 -1.90 -6.11
N GLN A 162 16.13 -1.65 -7.24
CA GLN A 162 16.52 -2.68 -8.21
C GLN A 162 17.43 -3.77 -7.64
N LYS A 163 18.14 -3.50 -6.55
CA LYS A 163 19.11 -4.43 -5.95
C LYS A 163 18.46 -5.51 -5.09
N PHE A 164 17.21 -5.32 -4.66
CA PHE A 164 16.57 -6.14 -3.64
C PHE A 164 15.42 -6.99 -4.20
N PRO A 165 15.29 -8.25 -3.76
CA PRO A 165 14.20 -9.13 -4.17
C PRO A 165 12.91 -8.84 -3.38
N MET A 166 12.36 -7.63 -3.57
CA MET A 166 11.15 -7.22 -2.89
C MET A 166 9.96 -8.09 -3.33
N LYS A 167 9.14 -8.50 -2.36
CA LYS A 167 7.85 -9.15 -2.63
C LYS A 167 6.95 -8.27 -3.48
N GLU A 168 6.95 -6.97 -3.21
CA GLU A 168 6.16 -5.96 -3.89
C GLU A 168 6.63 -4.56 -3.49
N LEU A 169 6.55 -3.61 -4.42
CA LEU A 169 6.75 -2.19 -4.14
C LEU A 169 5.44 -1.41 -4.33
N ILE A 170 4.95 -0.81 -3.24
CA ILE A 170 3.74 0.02 -3.23
C ILE A 170 4.18 1.47 -3.31
N ILE A 171 3.82 2.16 -4.40
CA ILE A 171 4.30 3.52 -4.67
C ILE A 171 3.15 4.51 -4.54
N HIS A 172 3.31 5.49 -3.62
CA HIS A 172 2.53 6.71 -3.62
C HIS A 172 3.35 7.77 -4.38
N PRO A 173 3.04 8.06 -5.65
CA PRO A 173 3.89 8.89 -6.49
C PRO A 173 3.70 10.37 -6.19
N ARG A 174 4.09 10.77 -4.99
CA ARG A 174 4.20 12.14 -4.47
C ARG A 174 5.48 12.29 -3.67
N LEU A 175 6.05 13.49 -3.68
CA LEU A 175 7.13 13.86 -2.77
C LEU A 175 6.61 14.00 -1.32
N GLN A 176 7.52 13.87 -0.35
CA GLN A 176 7.16 14.05 1.07
C GLN A 176 6.56 15.44 1.32
N LYS A 177 7.19 16.51 0.80
CA LYS A 177 6.74 17.91 0.99
C LYS A 177 5.34 18.19 0.46
N GLU A 178 4.87 17.44 -0.52
CA GLU A 178 3.54 17.61 -1.09
C GLU A 178 2.44 17.07 -0.15
N GLY A 179 2.79 16.16 0.75
CA GLY A 179 1.85 15.53 1.66
C GLY A 179 0.75 14.80 0.89
N TYR A 180 -0.44 15.38 0.87
CA TYR A 180 -1.60 14.90 0.11
C TYR A 180 -2.17 15.95 -0.84
N LYS A 181 -1.40 17.02 -1.11
CA LYS A 181 -1.78 18.11 -2.01
C LYS A 181 -1.31 17.82 -3.44
N GLY A 182 -1.86 18.55 -4.40
CA GLY A 182 -1.53 18.38 -5.82
C GLY A 182 -2.00 17.04 -6.39
N THR A 183 -1.54 16.72 -7.58
CA THR A 183 -1.82 15.46 -8.30
C THR A 183 -0.65 14.49 -8.14
N PRO A 184 -0.90 13.16 -8.09
CA PRO A 184 0.17 12.17 -8.15
C PRO A 184 0.96 12.28 -9.46
N HIS A 185 2.28 12.11 -9.38
CA HIS A 185 3.19 12.11 -10.52
C HIS A 185 3.18 10.73 -11.21
N LEU A 186 2.24 10.52 -12.14
CA LEU A 186 2.05 9.22 -12.78
C LEU A 186 3.25 8.78 -13.63
N GLU A 187 4.00 9.74 -14.16
CA GLU A 187 5.26 9.52 -14.87
C GLU A 187 6.31 8.82 -14.00
N ALA A 188 6.42 9.20 -12.72
CA ALA A 188 7.34 8.53 -11.80
C ALA A 188 6.94 7.07 -11.53
N PHE A 189 5.63 6.76 -11.55
CA PHE A 189 5.19 5.37 -11.47
C PHE A 189 5.51 4.60 -12.76
N ALA A 190 5.33 5.22 -13.94
CA ALA A 190 5.71 4.62 -15.22
C ALA A 190 7.21 4.29 -15.28
N GLU A 191 8.08 5.20 -14.80
CA GLU A 191 9.52 4.94 -14.67
C GLU A 191 9.81 3.71 -13.79
N ALA A 192 9.05 3.51 -12.71
CA ALA A 192 9.20 2.31 -11.87
C ALA A 192 8.78 1.04 -12.61
N VAL A 193 7.72 1.08 -13.42
CA VAL A 193 7.29 -0.06 -14.26
C VAL A 193 8.39 -0.48 -15.23
N GLU A 194 9.10 0.48 -15.81
CA GLU A 194 10.21 0.20 -16.74
C GLU A 194 11.47 -0.30 -16.01
N ALA A 195 11.72 0.22 -14.80
CA ALA A 195 12.96 -0.02 -14.09
C ALA A 195 12.97 -1.29 -13.23
N LEU A 196 11.82 -1.70 -12.67
CA LEU A 196 11.75 -2.74 -11.64
C LEU A 196 11.16 -4.04 -12.17
N GLN A 197 11.63 -5.17 -11.63
CA GLN A 197 11.12 -6.51 -11.97
C GLN A 197 10.14 -7.05 -10.91
N CYS A 198 10.06 -6.43 -9.72
CA CYS A 198 9.12 -6.85 -8.69
C CYS A 198 7.70 -6.39 -9.02
N PRO A 199 6.66 -7.05 -8.47
CA PRO A 199 5.28 -6.57 -8.56
C PRO A 199 5.15 -5.14 -8.04
N LEU A 200 4.35 -4.32 -8.73
CA LEU A 200 4.12 -2.93 -8.37
C LEU A 200 2.65 -2.70 -8.01
N CYS A 201 2.43 -1.92 -6.96
CA CYS A 201 1.11 -1.51 -6.53
C CYS A 201 0.99 0.02 -6.55
N TYR A 202 0.02 0.54 -7.29
CA TYR A 202 -0.24 1.98 -7.32
C TYR A 202 -1.06 2.41 -6.08
N ASN A 203 -0.64 3.50 -5.44
CA ASN A 203 -1.38 4.11 -4.34
C ASN A 203 -1.47 5.63 -4.54
N GLY A 204 -2.66 6.16 -4.76
CA GLY A 204 -2.88 7.62 -4.88
C GLY A 204 -4.25 7.97 -5.40
N ASP A 205 -5.00 8.78 -4.66
CA ASP A 205 -6.25 9.48 -5.04
C ASP A 205 -7.32 8.64 -5.77
N ILE A 206 -7.44 7.37 -5.42
CA ILE A 206 -8.55 6.53 -5.90
C ILE A 206 -9.73 6.78 -4.97
N THR A 207 -10.74 7.52 -5.47
CA THR A 207 -11.92 7.94 -4.71
C THR A 207 -13.23 7.64 -5.42
N SER A 208 -13.17 7.23 -6.69
CA SER A 208 -14.32 6.81 -7.50
C SER A 208 -13.87 5.91 -8.65
N PRO A 209 -14.80 5.21 -9.35
CA PRO A 209 -14.50 4.47 -10.57
C PRO A 209 -13.85 5.33 -11.66
N GLU A 210 -14.29 6.57 -11.82
CA GLU A 210 -13.76 7.51 -12.81
C GLU A 210 -12.29 7.85 -12.52
N SER A 211 -11.94 8.07 -11.23
CA SER A 211 -10.57 8.35 -10.83
C SER A 211 -9.64 7.18 -11.14
N LEU A 212 -10.09 5.94 -10.90
CA LEU A 212 -9.33 4.74 -11.28
C LEU A 212 -9.20 4.61 -12.80
N THR A 213 -10.28 4.84 -13.56
CA THR A 213 -10.25 4.80 -15.04
C THR A 213 -9.25 5.80 -15.61
N GLN A 214 -9.19 7.02 -15.07
CA GLN A 214 -8.20 8.03 -15.49
C GLN A 214 -6.75 7.58 -15.22
N ILE A 215 -6.49 6.93 -14.10
CA ILE A 215 -5.18 6.36 -13.76
C ILE A 215 -4.84 5.24 -14.75
N LEU A 216 -5.73 4.27 -14.96
CA LEU A 216 -5.52 3.13 -15.85
C LEU A 216 -5.37 3.54 -17.32
N THR A 217 -5.99 4.64 -17.74
CA THR A 217 -5.80 5.19 -19.09
C THR A 217 -4.35 5.64 -19.32
N LYS A 218 -3.69 6.16 -18.27
CA LYS A 218 -2.29 6.62 -18.33
C LYS A 218 -1.29 5.51 -18.00
N LEU A 219 -1.70 4.55 -17.20
CA LEU A 219 -0.88 3.45 -16.69
C LEU A 219 -1.59 2.10 -16.92
N PRO A 220 -1.72 1.66 -18.18
CA PRO A 220 -2.54 0.49 -18.55
C PRO A 220 -1.98 -0.86 -18.06
N SER A 221 -0.73 -0.89 -17.63
CA SER A 221 -0.07 -2.09 -17.11
C SER A 221 -0.31 -2.32 -15.61
N ILE A 222 -0.99 -1.41 -14.90
CA ILE A 222 -1.30 -1.59 -13.48
C ILE A 222 -2.38 -2.67 -13.34
N ASP A 223 -2.09 -3.68 -12.52
CA ASP A 223 -3.02 -4.73 -12.11
C ASP A 223 -3.34 -4.71 -10.60
N THR A 224 -2.66 -3.85 -9.84
CA THR A 224 -2.76 -3.80 -8.38
C THR A 224 -2.82 -2.37 -7.89
N VAL A 225 -3.82 -2.06 -7.05
CA VAL A 225 -4.00 -0.73 -6.48
C VAL A 225 -4.25 -0.80 -4.98
N MET A 226 -3.73 0.20 -4.25
CA MET A 226 -3.97 0.35 -2.82
C MET A 226 -4.81 1.60 -2.57
N ILE A 227 -5.89 1.44 -1.79
CA ILE A 227 -6.85 2.50 -1.50
C ILE A 227 -6.80 2.86 -0.01
N GLY A 228 -6.65 4.14 0.29
CA GLY A 228 -6.67 4.67 1.64
C GLY A 228 -7.91 5.53 1.88
N ARG A 229 -7.75 6.83 1.75
CA ARG A 229 -8.77 7.84 2.03
C ARG A 229 -10.10 7.61 1.30
N GLY A 230 -10.07 7.04 0.10
CA GLY A 230 -11.28 6.71 -0.65
C GLY A 230 -12.20 5.76 0.10
N ILE A 231 -11.66 4.72 0.76
CA ILE A 231 -12.45 3.79 1.59
C ILE A 231 -13.00 4.45 2.85
N LEU A 232 -12.27 5.41 3.44
CA LEU A 232 -12.80 6.16 4.61
C LEU A 232 -13.94 7.13 4.22
N GLN A 233 -13.86 7.71 3.03
CA GLN A 233 -14.88 8.60 2.49
C GLN A 233 -16.12 7.85 2.01
N ASN A 234 -15.90 6.69 1.39
CA ASN A 234 -16.93 5.81 0.87
C ASN A 234 -16.56 4.35 1.17
N PRO A 235 -17.04 3.76 2.27
CA PRO A 235 -16.75 2.37 2.61
C PRO A 235 -17.18 1.35 1.53
N GLY A 236 -18.16 1.67 0.69
CA GLY A 236 -18.63 0.87 -0.44
C GLY A 236 -17.83 1.07 -1.74
N LEU A 237 -16.77 1.87 -1.72
CA LEU A 237 -15.99 2.20 -2.94
C LEU A 237 -15.48 0.96 -3.68
N LEU A 238 -15.02 -0.07 -2.95
CA LEU A 238 -14.52 -1.29 -3.59
C LEU A 238 -15.58 -1.97 -4.48
N GLN A 239 -16.82 -2.05 -4.00
CA GLN A 239 -17.92 -2.63 -4.76
C GLN A 239 -18.23 -1.81 -6.01
N GLU A 240 -18.15 -0.47 -5.92
CA GLU A 240 -18.32 0.41 -7.07
C GLU A 240 -17.20 0.23 -8.10
N LEU A 241 -15.95 0.09 -7.66
CA LEU A 241 -14.81 -0.15 -8.53
C LEU A 241 -14.93 -1.51 -9.26
N LYS A 242 -15.32 -2.55 -8.52
CA LYS A 242 -15.53 -3.90 -9.09
C LYS A 242 -16.71 -3.93 -10.07
N ALA A 243 -17.81 -3.26 -9.75
CA ALA A 243 -18.97 -3.18 -10.63
C ALA A 243 -18.66 -2.43 -11.93
N ALA A 244 -17.86 -1.36 -11.86
CA ALA A 244 -17.44 -0.62 -13.05
C ALA A 244 -16.49 -1.38 -13.98
N SER A 245 -15.74 -2.36 -13.44
CA SER A 245 -14.82 -3.20 -14.21
C SER A 245 -15.47 -4.43 -14.83
N THR A 246 -16.67 -4.81 -14.37
CA THR A 246 -17.46 -5.97 -14.85
C THR A 246 -18.85 -5.49 -15.26
N GLU A 247 -19.24 -5.63 -16.54
CA GLU A 247 -20.56 -5.23 -17.04
C GLU A 247 -21.75 -5.93 -16.37
N SER A 248 -21.51 -6.84 -15.43
CA SER A 248 -22.54 -7.76 -14.86
C SER A 248 -22.78 -7.66 -13.36
N VAL A 249 -22.11 -6.78 -12.62
CA VAL A 249 -22.33 -6.64 -11.17
C VAL A 249 -23.23 -5.43 -10.89
N ALA A 250 -24.48 -5.71 -10.47
CA ALA A 250 -25.38 -4.65 -10.00
C ALA A 250 -24.81 -4.01 -8.72
N LEU A 251 -24.79 -2.68 -8.67
CA LEU A 251 -24.47 -1.96 -7.43
C LEU A 251 -25.56 -2.22 -6.38
N PRO A 252 -25.18 -2.39 -5.10
CA PRO A 252 -26.15 -2.46 -4.02
C PRO A 252 -27.05 -1.22 -4.02
N SER A 253 -28.33 -1.42 -3.75
CA SER A 253 -29.29 -0.33 -3.62
C SER A 253 -28.91 0.64 -2.48
N CYS A 254 -29.48 1.84 -2.47
CA CYS A 254 -29.25 2.80 -1.40
C CYS A 254 -29.68 2.25 -0.02
N GLU A 255 -30.75 1.44 0.01
CA GLU A 255 -31.24 0.79 1.24
C GLU A 255 -30.28 -0.27 1.76
N GLU A 256 -29.74 -1.13 0.87
CA GLU A 256 -28.73 -2.12 1.21
C GLU A 256 -27.46 -1.47 1.74
N ARG A 257 -26.99 -0.40 1.10
CA ARG A 257 -25.83 0.39 1.57
C ARG A 257 -26.05 1.01 2.96
N LEU A 258 -27.25 1.55 3.20
CA LEU A 258 -27.65 2.10 4.50
C LEU A 258 -27.73 1.02 5.59
N ALA A 259 -28.21 -0.16 5.25
CA ALA A 259 -28.26 -1.30 6.18
C ALA A 259 -26.83 -1.68 6.61
N VAL A 260 -25.92 -1.84 5.65
CA VAL A 260 -24.50 -2.16 5.91
C VAL A 260 -23.83 -1.08 6.76
N LEU A 261 -24.06 0.20 6.48
CA LEU A 261 -23.50 1.31 7.28
C LEU A 261 -23.99 1.33 8.73
N LYS A 262 -25.20 0.84 9.00
CA LYS A 262 -25.73 0.74 10.38
C LYS A 262 -25.09 -0.41 11.16
N GLU A 263 -24.58 -1.43 10.47
CA GLU A 263 -23.86 -2.56 11.08
C GLU A 263 -22.36 -2.28 11.24
N PHE A 264 -21.82 -1.35 10.42
CA PHE A 264 -20.43 -0.90 10.45
C PHE A 264 -20.10 -0.01 11.66
#